data_8bc01c3f139b21436672cd29a8de99f6
#
_entry.id   8bc01c3f139b21436672cd29a8de99f6
#
_cell.length_a   1.000
_cell.length_b   1.000
_cell.length_c   1.000
_cell.angle_alpha   90.00
_cell.angle_beta   90.00
_cell.angle_gamma   90.00
#
_symmetry.space_group_name_H-M   'P 1'
#
loop_
_entity.id
_entity.type
_entity.pdbx_description
1 polymer ?
#
loop_
_entity_poly.entity_id
_entity_poly.type
_entity_poly.pdbx_seq_one_letter_code
_entity_poly.pdbx_strand_id
1 'polypeptide(L)'
;MAKTVKTEAEIFKEEFKKKVRDEAKMLYRKTLEEVSDRHKFVAVAYAVKDIVIDQWIATQKAYEKTDAKTVYYLSMEFLMGRALGNMIINLSSRNEIKEAIEELGLDLNVIEDQEPDAALGNGGLGRLAACFLDSLSTLGYPAYGCGIRYKYGMFQQKIEDGYQKEIPEDWLRHVNPLEIKREEYACEVKFGGFVRVEHRDGRNYFIQEGYQAVRAIPYDMPIVGYGNNVVNTLRIWDAEPI
;
A
#
# COMPACT_ATOMS: atom_id res chain seq x y z
N MET A 1 46.24 -10.67 7.16
CA MET A 1 45.23 -9.62 7.14
C MET A 1 44.01 -10.11 7.89
N ALA A 2 43.70 -9.52 9.03
CA ALA A 2 42.49 -9.88 9.78
C ALA A 2 41.28 -9.48 8.95
N LYS A 3 40.38 -10.43 8.66
CA LYS A 3 39.07 -10.11 8.08
C LYS A 3 38.31 -9.29 9.13
N THR A 4 38.10 -8.01 8.88
CA THR A 4 37.20 -7.18 9.69
C THR A 4 35.83 -7.83 9.64
N VAL A 5 35.32 -8.29 10.79
CA VAL A 5 33.97 -8.85 10.91
C VAL A 5 33.02 -7.64 10.75
N LYS A 6 32.20 -7.66 9.70
CA LYS A 6 31.17 -6.62 9.49
C LYS A 6 30.14 -6.70 10.62
N THR A 7 29.66 -5.55 11.05
CA THR A 7 28.53 -5.45 11.99
C THR A 7 27.21 -5.84 11.30
N GLU A 8 26.20 -6.19 12.08
CA GLU A 8 24.85 -6.50 11.54
C GLU A 8 24.29 -5.34 10.71
N ALA A 9 24.49 -4.10 11.16
CA ALA A 9 24.09 -2.89 10.43
C ALA A 9 24.81 -2.74 9.08
N GLU A 10 26.12 -3.05 9.03
CA GLU A 10 26.88 -3.04 7.77
C GLU A 10 26.42 -4.12 6.80
N ILE A 11 26.10 -5.32 7.32
CA ILE A 11 25.55 -6.41 6.49
C ILE A 11 24.20 -6.00 5.93
N PHE A 12 23.31 -5.49 6.76
CA PHE A 12 21.99 -5.01 6.34
C PHE A 12 22.09 -3.93 5.25
N LYS A 13 22.93 -2.91 5.44
CA LYS A 13 23.13 -1.85 4.43
C LYS A 13 23.61 -2.40 3.09
N GLU A 14 24.57 -3.32 3.10
CA GLU A 14 25.08 -3.93 1.87
C GLU A 14 23.99 -4.76 1.15
N GLU A 15 23.20 -5.53 1.89
CA GLU A 15 22.09 -6.31 1.35
C GLU A 15 21.01 -5.39 0.77
N PHE A 16 20.64 -4.34 1.47
CA PHE A 16 19.68 -3.35 0.99
C PHE A 16 20.17 -2.64 -0.29
N LYS A 17 21.42 -2.16 -0.33
CA LYS A 17 22.01 -1.53 -1.52
C LYS A 17 22.04 -2.49 -2.71
N LYS A 18 22.40 -3.75 -2.46
CA LYS A 18 22.36 -4.79 -3.48
C LYS A 18 20.94 -4.97 -4.01
N LYS A 19 19.93 -5.07 -3.13
CA LYS A 19 18.53 -5.23 -3.49
C LYS A 19 18.05 -4.08 -4.38
N VAL A 20 18.34 -2.83 -4.03
CA VAL A 20 17.98 -1.66 -4.84
C VAL A 20 18.58 -1.73 -6.26
N ARG A 21 19.85 -2.14 -6.38
CA ARG A 21 20.50 -2.31 -7.71
C ARG A 21 19.89 -3.47 -8.49
N ASP A 22 19.60 -4.58 -7.81
CA ASP A 22 18.99 -5.76 -8.44
C ASP A 22 17.58 -5.43 -8.93
N GLU A 23 16.75 -4.69 -8.17
CA GLU A 23 15.44 -4.24 -8.61
C GLU A 23 15.51 -3.32 -9.84
N ALA A 24 16.42 -2.34 -9.86
CA ALA A 24 16.63 -1.49 -11.04
C ALA A 24 16.99 -2.31 -12.28
N LYS A 25 17.88 -3.29 -12.13
CA LYS A 25 18.31 -4.19 -13.20
C LYS A 25 17.16 -5.09 -13.68
N MET A 26 16.42 -5.71 -12.76
CA MET A 26 15.35 -6.66 -13.09
C MET A 26 14.16 -5.98 -13.77
N LEU A 27 13.75 -4.82 -13.26
CA LEU A 27 12.58 -4.11 -13.77
C LEU A 27 12.88 -3.36 -15.08
N TYR A 28 14.07 -2.77 -15.20
CA TYR A 28 14.36 -1.83 -16.29
C TYR A 28 15.50 -2.28 -17.21
N ARG A 29 16.21 -3.36 -16.89
CA ARG A 29 17.39 -3.86 -17.63
C ARG A 29 18.48 -2.76 -17.77
N LYS A 30 18.66 -1.96 -16.74
CA LYS A 30 19.59 -0.84 -16.64
C LYS A 30 20.28 -0.84 -15.28
N THR A 31 21.42 -0.15 -15.20
CA THR A 31 22.04 0.12 -13.89
C THR A 31 21.27 1.23 -13.15
N LEU A 32 21.52 1.38 -11.85
CA LEU A 32 20.85 2.38 -11.03
C LEU A 32 21.15 3.82 -11.48
N GLU A 33 22.33 4.04 -12.03
CA GLU A 33 22.80 5.33 -12.55
C GLU A 33 22.10 5.72 -13.86
N GLU A 34 21.67 4.72 -14.66
CA GLU A 34 21.06 4.92 -15.97
C GLU A 34 19.55 5.11 -15.93
N VAL A 35 18.93 4.85 -14.79
CA VAL A 35 17.47 4.96 -14.66
C VAL A 35 17.06 6.36 -14.18
N SER A 36 15.82 6.75 -14.50
CA SER A 36 15.23 8.01 -14.03
C SER A 36 14.96 7.99 -12.52
N ASP A 37 14.79 9.16 -11.91
CA ASP A 37 14.49 9.26 -10.48
C ASP A 37 13.19 8.52 -10.12
N ARG A 38 12.18 8.54 -10.98
CA ARG A 38 10.97 7.72 -10.82
C ARG A 38 11.29 6.22 -10.75
N HIS A 39 12.18 5.73 -11.59
CA HIS A 39 12.59 4.32 -11.57
C HIS A 39 13.45 3.98 -10.35
N LYS A 40 14.28 4.92 -9.89
CA LYS A 40 15.02 4.80 -8.62
C LYS A 40 14.07 4.68 -7.44
N PHE A 41 13.01 5.53 -7.40
CA PHE A 41 11.94 5.40 -6.40
C PHE A 41 11.33 4.00 -6.40
N VAL A 42 10.96 3.47 -7.56
CA VAL A 42 10.36 2.13 -7.65
C VAL A 42 11.32 1.07 -7.12
N ALA A 43 12.60 1.14 -7.48
CA ALA A 43 13.60 0.18 -7.00
C ALA A 43 13.79 0.25 -5.47
N VAL A 44 13.85 1.46 -4.89
CA VAL A 44 13.92 1.68 -3.45
C VAL A 44 12.64 1.18 -2.76
N ALA A 45 11.47 1.50 -3.32
CA ALA A 45 10.19 1.06 -2.78
C ALA A 45 10.05 -0.46 -2.74
N TYR A 46 10.49 -1.18 -3.76
CA TYR A 46 10.53 -2.64 -3.75
C TYR A 46 11.51 -3.20 -2.72
N ALA A 47 12.68 -2.58 -2.56
CA ALA A 47 13.64 -3.01 -1.55
C ALA A 47 13.11 -2.82 -0.11
N VAL A 48 12.42 -1.70 0.16
CA VAL A 48 11.74 -1.46 1.43
C VAL A 48 10.57 -2.42 1.62
N LYS A 49 9.76 -2.63 0.57
CA LYS A 49 8.63 -3.56 0.61
C LYS A 49 9.05 -4.99 0.94
N ASP A 50 10.21 -5.45 0.47
CA ASP A 50 10.75 -6.78 0.77
C ASP A 50 10.91 -6.99 2.29
N ILE A 51 11.46 -6.00 2.98
CA ILE A 51 11.58 -6.00 4.46
C ILE A 51 10.19 -6.03 5.12
N VAL A 52 9.27 -5.21 4.61
CA VAL A 52 7.91 -5.11 5.14
C VAL A 52 7.12 -6.40 4.94
N ILE A 53 7.32 -7.11 3.84
CA ILE A 53 6.62 -8.37 3.52
C ILE A 53 6.94 -9.45 4.55
N ASP A 54 8.18 -9.59 4.97
CA ASP A 54 8.55 -10.58 5.98
C ASP A 54 7.85 -10.30 7.32
N GLN A 55 7.81 -9.03 7.74
CA GLN A 55 7.09 -8.62 8.95
C GLN A 55 5.57 -8.79 8.79
N TRP A 56 5.03 -8.52 7.60
CA TRP A 56 3.60 -8.67 7.30
C TRP A 56 3.17 -10.13 7.38
N ILE A 57 3.94 -11.04 6.79
CA ILE A 57 3.73 -12.49 6.90
C ILE A 57 3.78 -12.94 8.36
N ALA A 58 4.78 -12.48 9.12
CA ALA A 58 4.92 -12.84 10.53
C ALA A 58 3.72 -12.33 11.36
N THR A 59 3.27 -11.11 11.10
CA THR A 59 2.09 -10.50 11.74
C THR A 59 0.83 -11.32 11.47
N GLN A 60 0.56 -11.68 10.21
CA GLN A 60 -0.62 -12.47 9.83
C GLN A 60 -0.61 -13.85 10.51
N LYS A 61 0.53 -14.54 10.48
CA LYS A 61 0.69 -15.84 11.17
C LYS A 61 0.46 -15.73 12.69
N ALA A 62 0.88 -14.63 13.31
CA ALA A 62 0.66 -14.40 14.72
C ALA A 62 -0.84 -14.22 15.02
N TYR A 63 -1.56 -13.46 14.19
CA TYR A 63 -3.00 -13.26 14.32
C TYR A 63 -3.79 -14.56 14.14
N GLU A 64 -3.46 -15.35 13.14
CA GLU A 64 -4.07 -16.67 12.89
C GLU A 64 -3.83 -17.62 14.06
N LYS A 65 -2.60 -17.70 14.54
CA LYS A 65 -2.23 -18.59 15.65
C LYS A 65 -2.95 -18.27 16.95
N THR A 66 -3.25 -17.00 17.20
CA THR A 66 -3.89 -16.55 18.44
C THR A 66 -5.40 -16.42 18.32
N ASP A 67 -5.97 -16.67 17.13
CA ASP A 67 -7.38 -16.42 16.80
C ASP A 67 -7.81 -15.02 17.26
N ALA A 68 -6.97 -14.03 16.92
CA ALA A 68 -7.11 -12.68 17.44
C ALA A 68 -8.36 -11.99 16.90
N LYS A 69 -9.12 -11.35 17.81
CA LYS A 69 -10.24 -10.50 17.41
C LYS A 69 -9.74 -9.36 16.53
N THR A 70 -10.26 -9.24 15.31
CA THR A 70 -9.82 -8.29 14.30
C THR A 70 -10.78 -7.10 14.19
N VAL A 71 -10.21 -5.91 14.11
CA VAL A 71 -10.91 -4.65 13.82
C VAL A 71 -10.99 -4.46 12.30
N TYR A 72 -12.18 -4.23 11.77
CA TYR A 72 -12.39 -3.82 10.39
C TYR A 72 -12.86 -2.36 10.36
N TYR A 73 -12.03 -1.48 9.87
CA TYR A 73 -12.33 -0.07 9.72
C TYR A 73 -12.82 0.22 8.30
N LEU A 74 -14.13 0.36 8.14
CA LEU A 74 -14.75 0.62 6.84
C LEU A 74 -14.88 2.13 6.65
N SER A 75 -14.31 2.66 5.58
CA SER A 75 -14.44 4.06 5.20
C SER A 75 -14.53 4.22 3.69
N MET A 76 -15.30 5.20 3.25
CA MET A 76 -15.30 5.63 1.85
C MET A 76 -14.06 6.46 1.50
N GLU A 77 -13.33 6.94 2.49
CA GLU A 77 -12.17 7.79 2.32
C GLU A 77 -10.98 7.30 3.14
N PHE A 78 -9.81 7.21 2.51
CA PHE A 78 -8.51 7.01 3.15
C PHE A 78 -7.51 8.02 2.56
N LEU A 79 -7.27 9.12 3.26
CA LEU A 79 -6.34 10.16 2.85
C LEU A 79 -4.93 9.82 3.37
N MET A 80 -4.31 8.83 2.74
CA MET A 80 -3.02 8.27 3.19
C MET A 80 -1.85 9.20 2.86
N GLY A 81 -1.85 9.81 1.68
CA GLY A 81 -0.69 10.50 1.16
C GLY A 81 0.40 9.54 0.67
N ARG A 82 1.67 9.96 0.72
CA ARG A 82 2.84 9.15 0.39
C ARG A 82 3.14 8.15 1.50
N ALA A 83 3.48 6.93 1.14
CA ALA A 83 3.66 5.82 2.09
C ALA A 83 5.12 5.46 2.35
N LEU A 84 6.03 5.63 1.36
CA LEU A 84 7.42 5.18 1.47
C LEU A 84 8.14 5.79 2.68
N GLY A 85 8.10 7.10 2.82
CA GLY A 85 8.76 7.80 3.94
C GLY A 85 8.20 7.39 5.30
N ASN A 86 6.87 7.25 5.41
CA ASN A 86 6.24 6.76 6.63
C ASN A 86 6.67 5.32 6.97
N MET A 87 6.74 4.42 5.99
CA MET A 87 7.23 3.05 6.19
C MET A 87 8.67 3.04 6.69
N ILE A 88 9.57 3.82 6.07
CA ILE A 88 10.97 3.93 6.51
C ILE A 88 11.07 4.47 7.93
N ILE A 89 10.25 5.47 8.29
CA ILE A 89 10.21 6.02 9.66
C ILE A 89 9.76 4.97 10.67
N ASN A 90 8.77 4.17 10.32
CA ASN A 90 8.16 3.20 11.22
C ASN A 90 8.99 1.91 11.35
N LEU A 91 9.83 1.60 10.36
CA LEU A 91 10.77 0.47 10.45
C LEU A 91 11.88 0.73 11.47
N SER A 92 12.27 -0.31 12.21
CA SER A 92 13.37 -0.25 13.17
C SER A 92 14.73 0.05 12.52
N SER A 93 14.89 -0.19 11.22
CA SER A 93 16.11 -0.02 10.43
C SER A 93 16.17 1.32 9.67
N ARG A 94 15.47 2.34 10.15
CA ARG A 94 15.37 3.64 9.46
C ARG A 94 16.74 4.28 9.15
N ASN A 95 17.64 4.28 10.12
CA ASN A 95 18.93 4.94 9.98
C ASN A 95 19.79 4.20 8.94
N GLU A 96 19.82 2.89 9.02
CA GLU A 96 20.55 2.02 8.09
C GLU A 96 20.03 2.15 6.66
N ILE A 97 18.71 2.24 6.48
CA ILE A 97 18.08 2.45 5.17
C ILE A 97 18.48 3.83 4.60
N LYS A 98 18.39 4.88 5.42
CA LYS A 98 18.77 6.23 5.00
C LYS A 98 20.23 6.29 4.60
N GLU A 99 21.13 5.78 5.44
CA GLU A 99 22.57 5.73 5.14
C GLU A 99 22.84 4.93 3.87
N ALA A 100 22.18 3.79 3.67
CA ALA A 100 22.36 2.98 2.47
C ALA A 100 21.90 3.71 1.19
N ILE A 101 20.83 4.51 1.25
CA ILE A 101 20.35 5.34 0.15
C ILE A 101 21.40 6.44 -0.17
N GLU A 102 21.93 7.10 0.86
CA GLU A 102 22.99 8.11 0.70
C GLU A 102 24.28 7.49 0.13
N GLU A 103 24.68 6.30 0.58
CA GLU A 103 25.83 5.55 0.04
C GLU A 103 25.64 5.10 -1.42
N LEU A 104 24.38 4.96 -1.89
CA LEU A 104 24.06 4.75 -3.31
C LEU A 104 24.16 6.04 -4.14
N GLY A 105 24.46 7.18 -3.53
CA GLY A 105 24.47 8.48 -4.18
C GLY A 105 23.07 9.03 -4.48
N LEU A 106 22.04 8.55 -3.76
CA LEU A 106 20.67 8.99 -3.92
C LEU A 106 20.28 9.97 -2.79
N ASP A 107 19.41 10.92 -3.11
CA ASP A 107 18.77 11.80 -2.11
C ASP A 107 17.37 11.25 -1.80
N LEU A 108 17.14 10.91 -0.53
CA LEU A 108 15.86 10.35 -0.09
C LEU A 108 14.69 11.31 -0.38
N ASN A 109 14.87 12.63 -0.25
CA ASN A 109 13.81 13.59 -0.54
C ASN A 109 13.43 13.57 -2.02
N VAL A 110 14.44 13.50 -2.92
CA VAL A 110 14.20 13.39 -4.36
C VAL A 110 13.46 12.09 -4.69
N ILE A 111 13.81 11.00 -4.01
CA ILE A 111 13.14 9.70 -4.18
C ILE A 111 11.69 9.78 -3.70
N GLU A 112 11.42 10.30 -2.50
CA GLU A 112 10.07 10.45 -1.95
C GLU A 112 9.19 11.38 -2.80
N ASP A 113 9.77 12.41 -3.43
CA ASP A 113 9.06 13.33 -4.32
C ASP A 113 8.54 12.66 -5.62
N GLN A 114 9.04 11.46 -5.94
CA GLN A 114 8.55 10.69 -7.08
C GLN A 114 7.27 9.90 -6.76
N GLU A 115 6.91 9.75 -5.48
CA GLU A 115 5.70 9.03 -5.07
C GLU A 115 4.47 9.90 -5.27
N PRO A 116 3.45 9.46 -6.03
CA PRO A 116 2.18 10.15 -6.10
C PRO A 116 1.41 9.97 -4.79
N ASP A 117 0.67 10.98 -4.38
CA ASP A 117 -0.20 10.88 -3.21
C ASP A 117 -1.34 9.88 -3.46
N ALA A 118 -1.49 8.90 -2.57
CA ALA A 118 -2.72 8.13 -2.45
C ALA A 118 -3.78 8.98 -1.71
N ALA A 119 -4.28 10.01 -2.38
CA ALA A 119 -5.23 10.97 -1.83
C ALA A 119 -6.68 10.49 -2.07
N LEU A 120 -7.05 9.39 -1.42
CA LEU A 120 -8.37 8.76 -1.56
C LEU A 120 -9.37 9.34 -0.56
N GLY A 121 -9.38 10.65 -0.42
CA GLY A 121 -10.24 11.42 0.49
C GLY A 121 -10.07 12.93 0.30
N ASN A 122 -10.87 13.72 1.01
CA ASN A 122 -10.92 15.16 0.84
C ASN A 122 -10.46 15.94 2.09
N GLY A 123 -10.58 15.37 3.28
CA GLY A 123 -10.30 16.12 4.49
C GLY A 123 -10.32 15.26 5.75
N GLY A 124 -10.98 15.74 6.81
CA GLY A 124 -10.93 15.17 8.15
C GLY A 124 -11.36 13.71 8.24
N LEU A 125 -12.41 13.30 7.53
CA LEU A 125 -12.89 11.92 7.51
C LEU A 125 -11.80 10.96 7.01
N GLY A 126 -11.23 11.25 5.84
CA GLY A 126 -10.21 10.41 5.23
C GLY A 126 -8.89 10.44 6.01
N ARG A 127 -8.51 11.60 6.56
CA ARG A 127 -7.28 11.70 7.36
C ARG A 127 -7.41 11.00 8.70
N LEU A 128 -8.59 11.06 9.35
CA LEU A 128 -8.84 10.31 10.57
C LEU A 128 -8.69 8.80 10.35
N ALA A 129 -9.23 8.27 9.25
CA ALA A 129 -9.07 6.87 8.88
C ALA A 129 -7.59 6.48 8.73
N ALA A 130 -6.80 7.30 8.04
CA ALA A 130 -5.36 7.09 7.88
C ALA A 130 -4.63 7.07 9.24
N CYS A 131 -4.91 8.04 10.12
CA CYS A 131 -4.30 8.12 11.45
C CYS A 131 -4.70 6.95 12.34
N PHE A 132 -5.94 6.48 12.25
CA PHE A 132 -6.38 5.31 13.02
C PHE A 132 -5.66 4.03 12.58
N LEU A 133 -5.44 3.82 11.28
CA LEU A 133 -4.69 2.66 10.81
C LEU A 133 -3.25 2.65 11.34
N ASP A 134 -2.57 3.79 11.29
CA ASP A 134 -1.22 3.95 11.84
C ASP A 134 -1.20 3.67 13.35
N SER A 135 -2.15 4.24 14.11
CA SER A 135 -2.29 4.02 15.55
C SER A 135 -2.57 2.56 15.90
N LEU A 136 -3.48 1.90 15.16
CA LEU A 136 -3.81 0.48 15.39
C LEU A 136 -2.59 -0.41 15.16
N SER A 137 -1.81 -0.16 14.09
CA SER A 137 -0.57 -0.90 13.83
C SER A 137 0.48 -0.65 14.91
N THR A 138 0.66 0.61 15.32
CA THR A 138 1.64 1.00 16.36
C THR A 138 1.29 0.43 17.72
N LEU A 139 0.01 0.31 18.04
CA LEU A 139 -0.47 -0.30 19.29
C LEU A 139 -0.58 -1.83 19.22
N GLY A 140 -0.29 -2.43 18.06
CA GLY A 140 -0.32 -3.88 17.89
C GLY A 140 -1.71 -4.51 17.82
N TYR A 141 -2.74 -3.72 17.50
CA TYR A 141 -4.09 -4.25 17.30
C TYR A 141 -4.23 -4.87 15.92
N PRO A 142 -4.75 -6.11 15.81
CA PRO A 142 -5.12 -6.70 14.52
C PRO A 142 -6.18 -5.87 13.83
N ALA A 143 -5.85 -5.30 12.67
CA ALA A 143 -6.77 -4.41 11.97
C ALA A 143 -6.65 -4.48 10.45
N TYR A 144 -7.81 -4.28 9.79
CA TYR A 144 -7.92 -4.04 8.36
C TYR A 144 -8.63 -2.71 8.13
N GLY A 145 -8.04 -1.85 7.29
CA GLY A 145 -8.80 -0.78 6.64
C GLY A 145 -9.49 -1.35 5.40
N CYS A 146 -10.75 -1.01 5.18
CA CYS A 146 -11.51 -1.45 4.01
C CYS A 146 -12.11 -0.24 3.31
N GLY A 147 -11.74 -0.01 2.04
CA GLY A 147 -12.15 1.16 1.28
C GLY A 147 -12.25 0.92 -0.20
N ILE A 148 -12.41 2.00 -0.96
CA ILE A 148 -12.56 2.00 -2.42
C ILE A 148 -11.23 2.45 -3.04
N ARG A 149 -10.78 1.72 -4.05
CA ARG A 149 -9.63 2.09 -4.87
C ARG A 149 -10.10 3.02 -5.99
N TYR A 150 -10.28 4.30 -5.64
CA TYR A 150 -10.67 5.30 -6.64
C TYR A 150 -9.63 5.39 -7.76
N LYS A 151 -10.09 5.41 -9.00
CA LYS A 151 -9.24 5.55 -10.18
C LYS A 151 -8.45 6.85 -10.17
N TYR A 152 -9.07 7.92 -9.69
CA TYR A 152 -8.45 9.23 -9.54
C TYR A 152 -8.48 9.62 -8.06
N GLY A 153 -7.35 10.15 -7.58
CA GLY A 153 -7.29 10.75 -6.25
C GLY A 153 -7.97 12.14 -6.19
N MET A 154 -7.77 12.85 -5.10
CA MET A 154 -8.17 14.24 -4.99
C MET A 154 -7.54 15.04 -6.15
N PHE A 155 -8.34 15.84 -6.84
CA PHE A 155 -7.93 16.58 -8.04
C PHE A 155 -6.72 17.50 -7.81
N GLN A 156 -5.91 17.68 -8.84
CA GLN A 156 -4.87 18.71 -8.85
C GLN A 156 -5.48 20.08 -9.09
N GLN A 157 -4.96 21.08 -8.39
CA GLN A 157 -5.30 22.48 -8.58
C GLN A 157 -4.25 23.16 -9.45
N LYS A 158 -4.65 23.68 -10.60
CA LYS A 158 -3.81 24.53 -11.46
C LYS A 158 -4.37 25.94 -11.53
N ILE A 159 -3.49 26.90 -11.76
CA ILE A 159 -3.89 28.27 -12.02
C ILE A 159 -3.68 28.54 -13.50
N GLU A 160 -4.78 28.84 -14.22
CA GLU A 160 -4.77 29.25 -15.62
C GLU A 160 -5.50 30.61 -15.73
N ASP A 161 -4.86 31.60 -16.33
CA ASP A 161 -5.40 32.97 -16.50
C ASP A 161 -5.89 33.62 -15.19
N GLY A 162 -5.25 33.30 -14.06
CA GLY A 162 -5.60 33.80 -12.73
C GLY A 162 -6.75 33.05 -12.04
N TYR A 163 -7.28 32.00 -12.63
CA TYR A 163 -8.37 31.18 -12.08
C TYR A 163 -7.89 29.77 -11.75
N GLN A 164 -8.48 29.18 -10.69
CA GLN A 164 -8.27 27.78 -10.36
C GLN A 164 -8.94 26.89 -11.41
N LYS A 165 -8.20 25.86 -11.84
CA LYS A 165 -8.68 24.78 -12.69
C LYS A 165 -8.36 23.44 -12.07
N GLU A 166 -9.37 22.60 -11.90
CA GLU A 166 -9.25 21.24 -11.39
C GLU A 166 -8.88 20.30 -12.53
N ILE A 167 -7.87 19.45 -12.27
CA ILE A 167 -7.41 18.42 -13.20
C ILE A 167 -7.41 17.08 -12.48
N PRO A 168 -7.89 15.99 -13.11
CA PRO A 168 -7.86 14.66 -12.50
C PRO A 168 -6.43 14.26 -12.06
N GLU A 169 -6.28 13.79 -10.83
CA GLU A 169 -5.03 13.21 -10.33
C GLU A 169 -5.01 11.72 -10.66
N ASP A 170 -4.28 11.36 -11.70
CA ASP A 170 -4.10 9.96 -12.13
C ASP A 170 -2.96 9.31 -11.35
N TRP A 171 -3.19 9.04 -10.07
CA TRP A 171 -2.20 8.47 -9.16
C TRP A 171 -1.80 7.03 -9.51
N LEU A 172 -2.64 6.34 -10.31
CA LEU A 172 -2.42 4.98 -10.81
C LEU A 172 -1.83 4.93 -12.23
N ARG A 173 -1.44 6.08 -12.79
CA ARG A 173 -0.83 6.16 -14.12
C ARG A 173 0.38 5.24 -14.27
N HIS A 174 1.08 5.02 -13.18
CA HIS A 174 2.17 4.07 -13.07
C HIS A 174 1.82 3.04 -12.00
N VAL A 175 2.35 1.83 -12.16
CA VAL A 175 2.18 0.78 -11.15
C VAL A 175 2.64 1.30 -9.79
N ASN A 176 1.78 1.15 -8.77
CA ASN A 176 2.15 1.45 -7.39
C ASN A 176 3.00 0.29 -6.84
N PRO A 177 4.29 0.48 -6.54
CA PRO A 177 5.16 -0.59 -6.07
C PRO A 177 4.77 -1.12 -4.68
N LEU A 178 4.01 -0.33 -3.91
CA LEU A 178 3.69 -0.63 -2.51
C LEU A 178 2.41 -1.45 -2.32
N GLU A 179 1.56 -1.55 -3.36
CA GLU A 179 0.35 -2.37 -3.30
C GLU A 179 0.57 -3.79 -3.83
N ILE A 180 -0.31 -4.71 -3.42
CA ILE A 180 -0.37 -6.10 -3.91
C ILE A 180 -1.79 -6.39 -4.37
N LYS A 181 -1.96 -6.69 -5.64
CA LYS A 181 -3.24 -7.18 -6.18
C LYS A 181 -3.51 -8.59 -5.66
N ARG A 182 -4.70 -8.82 -5.12
CA ARG A 182 -5.09 -10.10 -4.50
C ARG A 182 -6.22 -10.75 -5.30
N GLU A 183 -5.88 -11.29 -6.47
CA GLU A 183 -6.82 -11.95 -7.38
C GLU A 183 -7.58 -13.11 -6.72
N GLU A 184 -6.95 -13.79 -5.78
CA GLU A 184 -7.51 -14.93 -5.06
C GLU A 184 -8.67 -14.57 -4.12
N TYR A 185 -8.84 -13.28 -3.80
CA TYR A 185 -9.95 -12.76 -3.01
C TYR A 185 -10.98 -12.00 -3.86
N ALA A 186 -10.86 -12.07 -5.19
CA ALA A 186 -11.85 -11.44 -6.07
C ALA A 186 -13.23 -12.06 -5.86
N CYS A 187 -14.27 -11.23 -5.84
CA CYS A 187 -15.64 -11.68 -5.68
C CYS A 187 -16.60 -10.93 -6.59
N GLU A 188 -17.72 -11.58 -6.92
CA GLU A 188 -18.81 -10.94 -7.66
C GLU A 188 -19.67 -10.10 -6.71
N VAL A 189 -19.93 -8.84 -7.09
CA VAL A 189 -20.85 -7.96 -6.39
C VAL A 189 -21.98 -7.57 -7.33
N LYS A 190 -23.22 -7.73 -6.85
CA LYS A 190 -24.45 -7.51 -7.61
C LYS A 190 -25.09 -6.19 -7.23
N PHE A 191 -25.38 -5.35 -8.21
CA PHE A 191 -26.02 -4.05 -8.02
C PHE A 191 -27.39 -4.00 -8.69
N GLY A 192 -28.37 -3.41 -7.98
CA GLY A 192 -29.74 -3.22 -8.49
C GLY A 192 -30.51 -4.52 -8.64
N GLY A 193 -31.46 -4.52 -9.60
CA GLY A 193 -32.36 -5.65 -9.79
C GLY A 193 -33.47 -5.70 -8.73
N PHE A 194 -34.05 -6.87 -8.55
CA PHE A 194 -35.09 -7.14 -7.56
C PHE A 194 -34.87 -8.50 -6.90
N VAL A 195 -35.44 -8.69 -5.72
CA VAL A 195 -35.34 -9.95 -4.96
C VAL A 195 -36.62 -10.76 -5.14
N ARG A 196 -36.49 -11.95 -5.73
CA ARG A 196 -37.54 -12.95 -5.79
C ARG A 196 -37.41 -13.89 -4.60
N VAL A 197 -38.53 -14.18 -3.94
CA VAL A 197 -38.57 -15.12 -2.81
C VAL A 197 -39.12 -16.46 -3.30
N GLU A 198 -38.37 -17.52 -3.11
CA GLU A 198 -38.83 -18.89 -3.32
C GLU A 198 -39.00 -19.62 -1.98
N HIS A 199 -40.10 -20.33 -1.86
CA HIS A 199 -40.37 -21.21 -0.70
C HIS A 199 -40.00 -22.63 -1.10
N ARG A 200 -38.99 -23.22 -0.46
CA ARG A 200 -38.60 -24.63 -0.65
C ARG A 200 -38.35 -25.27 0.72
N ASP A 201 -38.90 -26.46 0.95
CA ASP A 201 -38.67 -27.26 2.16
C ASP A 201 -38.91 -26.47 3.47
N GLY A 202 -39.94 -25.61 3.49
CA GLY A 202 -40.30 -24.79 4.64
C GLY A 202 -39.35 -23.62 4.93
N ARG A 203 -38.45 -23.28 4.00
CA ARG A 203 -37.50 -22.16 4.09
C ARG A 203 -37.68 -21.17 2.94
N ASN A 204 -37.34 -19.90 3.22
CA ASN A 204 -37.35 -18.85 2.23
C ASN A 204 -35.94 -18.72 1.64
N TYR A 205 -35.85 -18.72 0.31
CA TYR A 205 -34.65 -18.40 -0.46
C TYR A 205 -34.83 -17.07 -1.17
N PHE A 206 -33.87 -16.16 -0.98
CA PHE A 206 -33.87 -14.82 -1.58
C PHE A 206 -32.94 -14.83 -2.77
N ILE A 207 -33.51 -14.70 -3.96
CA ILE A 207 -32.78 -14.76 -5.23
C ILE A 207 -32.81 -13.37 -5.87
N GLN A 208 -31.65 -12.77 -6.05
CA GLN A 208 -31.53 -11.49 -6.75
C GLN A 208 -31.52 -11.74 -8.26
N GLU A 209 -32.41 -11.06 -8.98
CA GLU A 209 -32.56 -11.15 -10.45
C GLU A 209 -32.48 -9.76 -11.10
N GLY A 210 -32.10 -9.71 -12.40
CA GLY A 210 -32.01 -8.46 -13.16
C GLY A 210 -30.95 -7.48 -12.65
N TYR A 211 -29.93 -7.99 -11.96
CA TYR A 211 -28.84 -7.20 -11.42
C TYR A 211 -27.76 -6.95 -12.48
N GLN A 212 -26.95 -5.91 -12.24
CA GLN A 212 -25.67 -5.70 -12.90
C GLN A 212 -24.56 -6.23 -11.97
N ALA A 213 -23.70 -7.09 -12.50
CA ALA A 213 -22.58 -7.63 -11.73
C ALA A 213 -21.28 -6.91 -12.07
N VAL A 214 -20.42 -6.74 -11.06
CA VAL A 214 -19.03 -6.34 -11.21
C VAL A 214 -18.14 -7.31 -10.45
N ARG A 215 -16.91 -7.47 -10.93
CA ARG A 215 -15.86 -8.21 -10.23
C ARG A 215 -15.12 -7.25 -9.31
N ALA A 216 -15.28 -7.41 -8.00
CA ALA A 216 -14.54 -6.66 -7.01
C ALA A 216 -13.19 -7.33 -6.74
N ILE A 217 -12.09 -6.59 -6.92
CA ILE A 217 -10.73 -7.10 -6.74
C ILE A 217 -10.01 -6.26 -5.69
N PRO A 218 -9.52 -6.87 -4.59
CA PRO A 218 -8.82 -6.13 -3.56
C PRO A 218 -7.34 -5.92 -3.90
N TYR A 219 -6.83 -4.77 -3.47
CA TYR A 219 -5.43 -4.39 -3.45
C TYR A 219 -5.03 -4.12 -2.02
N ASP A 220 -4.02 -4.81 -1.53
CA ASP A 220 -3.52 -4.70 -0.17
C ASP A 220 -2.31 -3.76 -0.11
N MET A 221 -2.36 -2.79 0.79
CA MET A 221 -1.26 -1.89 1.12
C MET A 221 -0.83 -2.13 2.58
N PRO A 222 0.49 -2.23 2.86
CA PRO A 222 0.97 -2.43 4.22
C PRO A 222 0.86 -1.17 5.06
N ILE A 223 0.44 -1.32 6.29
CA ILE A 223 0.41 -0.27 7.32
C ILE A 223 1.38 -0.69 8.43
N VAL A 224 2.58 -0.14 8.38
CA VAL A 224 3.67 -0.50 9.29
C VAL A 224 3.50 0.21 10.63
N GLY A 225 3.54 -0.52 11.72
CA GLY A 225 3.54 0.04 13.07
C GLY A 225 4.91 0.61 13.45
N TYR A 226 4.92 1.67 14.26
CA TYR A 226 6.14 2.35 14.66
C TYR A 226 6.98 1.49 15.62
N GLY A 227 8.15 1.02 15.15
CA GLY A 227 9.16 0.35 15.95
C GLY A 227 8.73 -0.98 16.62
N ASN A 228 7.71 -1.67 16.11
CA ASN A 228 7.17 -2.89 16.72
C ASN A 228 7.06 -4.09 15.78
N ASN A 229 7.50 -3.97 14.55
CA ASN A 229 7.44 -4.99 13.50
C ASN A 229 6.03 -5.51 13.17
N VAL A 230 4.97 -4.81 13.58
CA VAL A 230 3.58 -5.13 13.23
C VAL A 230 3.24 -4.48 11.91
N VAL A 231 2.63 -5.24 11.01
CA VAL A 231 2.15 -4.72 9.72
C VAL A 231 0.70 -5.13 9.53
N ASN A 232 -0.19 -4.15 9.60
CA ASN A 232 -1.59 -4.30 9.27
C ASN A 232 -1.85 -4.06 7.78
N THR A 233 -3.09 -4.19 7.35
CA THR A 233 -3.48 -4.12 5.94
C THR A 233 -4.50 -3.01 5.71
N LEU A 234 -4.24 -2.14 4.73
CA LEU A 234 -5.29 -1.37 4.07
C LEU A 234 -5.68 -2.11 2.80
N ARG A 235 -6.92 -2.63 2.77
CA ARG A 235 -7.50 -3.32 1.62
C ARG A 235 -8.47 -2.41 0.90
N ILE A 236 -8.11 -1.97 -0.29
CA ILE A 236 -8.93 -1.14 -1.16
C ILE A 236 -9.43 -1.94 -2.36
N TRP A 237 -10.70 -1.77 -2.70
CA TRP A 237 -11.38 -2.59 -3.69
C TRP A 237 -11.54 -1.83 -5.00
N ASP A 238 -11.07 -2.44 -6.08
CA ASP A 238 -11.31 -2.02 -7.46
C ASP A 238 -12.52 -2.78 -8.04
N ALA A 239 -13.17 -2.20 -9.05
CA ALA A 239 -14.29 -2.81 -9.74
C ALA A 239 -13.95 -3.02 -11.22
N GLU A 240 -13.91 -4.27 -11.64
CA GLU A 240 -13.68 -4.66 -13.03
C GLU A 240 -15.00 -5.18 -13.67
N PRO A 241 -15.20 -5.03 -14.99
CA PRO A 241 -16.29 -5.69 -15.69
C PRO A 241 -16.20 -7.22 -15.56
N ILE A 242 -17.36 -7.90 -15.58
CA ILE A 242 -17.46 -9.36 -15.69
C ILE A 242 -17.61 -9.75 -17.14
#